data_8d43932b0e11d227f538f642d582f1da
#
_entry.id   8d43932b0e11d227f538f642d582f1da
#
_cell.length_a   1.000
_cell.length_b   1.000
_cell.length_c   1.000
_cell.angle_alpha   90.00
_cell.angle_beta   90.00
_cell.angle_gamma   90.00
#
_symmetry.space_group_name_H-M   'P 1'
#
loop_
_entity.id
_entity.type
_entity.pdbx_description
1 polymer ?
#
loop_
_entity_poly.entity_id
_entity_poly.type
_entity_poly.pdbx_seq_one_letter_code
_entity_poly.pdbx_strand_id
1 'polypeptide(L)'
;MKRFALMISLLVSILCMAQAKDRIVERPPFLAQSSSSIEVDKIVMSDTVTTVYIKAFYRPKYWIKIATGSVLKDNNGNLYPVRKGIGITLDKEFWMPESGEAEFQLTFPPIPQNVTCLDFSEGDFEG
;
A
#
# COMPACT_ATOMS: atom_id res chain seq x y z
N MET A 1 39.22 25.03 0.87
CA MET A 1 38.38 24.97 2.05
C MET A 1 36.91 25.28 1.74
N LYS A 2 36.63 26.45 1.20
CA LYS A 2 35.27 26.79 0.88
C LYS A 2 34.62 25.86 -0.11
N ARG A 3 35.36 25.43 -1.12
CA ARG A 3 34.84 24.49 -2.12
C ARG A 3 34.48 23.15 -1.51
N PHE A 4 35.29 22.72 -0.56
CA PHE A 4 35.08 21.48 0.12
C PHE A 4 33.80 21.50 0.92
N ALA A 5 33.55 22.60 1.63
CA ALA A 5 32.34 22.76 2.39
C ALA A 5 31.10 22.77 1.49
N LEU A 6 31.20 23.42 0.34
CA LEU A 6 30.10 23.46 -0.61
C LEU A 6 29.76 22.07 -1.15
N MET A 7 30.78 21.27 -1.45
CA MET A 7 30.56 19.93 -1.94
C MET A 7 29.90 19.05 -0.89
N ILE A 8 30.30 19.20 0.35
CA ILE A 8 29.69 18.44 1.43
C ILE A 8 28.22 18.79 1.57
N SER A 9 27.90 20.06 1.50
CA SER A 9 26.52 20.54 1.60
C SER A 9 25.67 19.96 0.48
N LEU A 10 26.18 19.94 -0.72
CA LEU A 10 25.48 19.40 -1.87
C LEU A 10 25.23 17.89 -1.70
N LEU A 11 26.21 17.20 -1.18
CA LEU A 11 26.10 15.76 -0.95
C LEU A 11 25.01 15.45 0.07
N VAL A 12 24.95 16.24 1.13
CA VAL A 12 23.93 16.08 2.16
C VAL A 12 22.54 16.28 1.57
N SER A 13 22.39 17.27 0.70
CA SER A 13 21.11 17.54 0.04
C SER A 13 20.68 16.35 -0.80
N ILE A 14 21.61 15.75 -1.53
CA ILE A 14 21.30 14.58 -2.34
C ILE A 14 20.88 13.41 -1.47
N LEU A 15 21.54 13.20 -0.36
CA LEU A 15 21.19 12.15 0.57
C LEU A 15 19.78 12.34 1.14
N CYS A 16 19.44 13.57 1.48
CA CYS A 16 18.10 13.87 1.97
C CYS A 16 17.03 13.54 0.94
N MET A 17 17.28 13.88 -0.32
CA MET A 17 16.35 13.55 -1.38
C MET A 17 16.23 12.05 -1.57
N ALA A 18 17.34 11.33 -1.51
CA ALA A 18 17.31 9.89 -1.65
C ALA A 18 16.54 9.22 -0.51
N GLN A 19 16.67 9.74 0.68
CA GLN A 19 15.95 9.20 1.84
C GLN A 19 14.46 9.48 1.80
N ALA A 20 14.07 10.56 1.12
CA ALA A 20 12.67 10.93 1.02
C ALA A 20 11.91 10.14 -0.04
N LYS A 21 12.61 9.33 -0.84
CA LYS A 21 11.97 8.59 -1.93
C LYS A 21 10.99 7.54 -1.44
N ASP A 22 11.37 6.82 -0.40
CA ASP A 22 10.56 5.73 0.09
C ASP A 22 10.08 6.03 1.50
N ARG A 23 8.83 5.73 1.72
CA ARG A 23 8.24 5.82 3.04
C ARG A 23 7.62 4.49 3.37
N ILE A 24 7.95 3.95 4.53
CA ILE A 24 7.44 2.67 4.98
C ILE A 24 6.61 2.88 6.24
N VAL A 25 5.36 2.45 6.19
CA VAL A 25 4.47 2.52 7.35
C VAL A 25 4.13 1.08 7.70
N GLU A 26 4.64 0.61 8.83
CA GLU A 26 4.37 -0.74 9.29
C GLU A 26 3.17 -0.75 10.22
N ARG A 27 2.28 -1.71 9.99
CA ARG A 27 1.07 -1.89 10.77
C ARG A 27 0.33 -0.58 11.00
N PRO A 28 -0.08 0.09 9.91
CA PRO A 28 -0.75 1.38 10.06
C PRO A 28 -2.01 1.24 10.92
N PRO A 29 -2.25 2.19 11.81
CA PRO A 29 -3.43 2.14 12.66
C PRO A 29 -4.70 2.42 11.84
N PHE A 30 -5.78 1.76 12.22
CA PHE A 30 -7.08 1.96 11.59
C PHE A 30 -8.02 2.65 12.56
N LEU A 31 -8.74 3.64 12.07
CA LEU A 31 -9.80 4.28 12.84
C LEU A 31 -11.06 3.42 12.80
N ALA A 32 -11.31 2.80 11.64
CA ALA A 32 -12.43 1.90 11.45
C ALA A 32 -12.04 0.88 10.39
N GLN A 33 -12.58 -0.31 10.51
CA GLN A 33 -12.28 -1.39 9.59
C GLN A 33 -13.57 -2.08 9.21
N SER A 34 -13.93 -2.01 7.93
CA SER A 34 -15.17 -2.60 7.45
C SER A 34 -15.05 -4.10 7.18
N SER A 35 -13.85 -4.62 7.09
CA SER A 35 -13.62 -6.04 6.85
C SER A 35 -12.66 -6.60 7.87
N SER A 36 -13.04 -7.72 8.47
CA SER A 36 -12.15 -8.45 9.39
C SER A 36 -11.33 -9.51 8.64
N SER A 37 -11.57 -9.66 7.35
CA SER A 37 -10.89 -10.68 6.54
C SER A 37 -9.52 -10.26 6.05
N ILE A 38 -9.23 -8.98 6.04
CA ILE A 38 -7.93 -8.49 5.58
C ILE A 38 -7.36 -7.51 6.59
N GLU A 39 -6.04 -7.47 6.63
CA GLU A 39 -5.31 -6.57 7.51
C GLU A 39 -4.13 -6.02 6.73
N VAL A 40 -3.90 -4.74 6.84
CA VAL A 40 -2.75 -4.11 6.19
C VAL A 40 -1.55 -4.26 7.10
N ASP A 41 -0.53 -4.98 6.62
CA ASP A 41 0.68 -5.23 7.40
C ASP A 41 1.66 -4.06 7.29
N LYS A 42 1.85 -3.54 6.08
CA LYS A 42 2.66 -2.34 5.88
C LYS A 42 2.37 -1.73 4.52
N ILE A 43 2.75 -0.47 4.38
CA ILE A 43 2.63 0.28 3.13
C ILE A 43 4.01 0.83 2.80
N VAL A 44 4.46 0.60 1.58
CA VAL A 44 5.74 1.14 1.08
C VAL A 44 5.42 2.13 -0.02
N MET A 45 5.77 3.38 0.22
CA MET A 45 5.52 4.48 -0.72
C MET A 45 6.83 4.90 -1.37
N SER A 46 6.91 4.77 -2.69
CA SER A 46 8.06 5.21 -3.46
C SER A 46 7.63 6.23 -4.50
N ASP A 47 8.60 6.76 -5.26
CA ASP A 47 8.33 7.75 -6.30
C ASP A 47 7.47 7.19 -7.43
N THR A 48 7.49 5.89 -7.62
CA THR A 48 6.87 5.28 -8.80
C THR A 48 5.67 4.41 -8.47
N VAL A 49 5.59 3.94 -7.24
CA VAL A 49 4.55 2.98 -6.87
C VAL A 49 4.31 3.00 -5.36
N THR A 50 3.09 2.74 -4.97
CA THR A 50 2.74 2.45 -3.58
C THR A 50 2.39 0.98 -3.51
N THR A 51 3.02 0.26 -2.59
CA THR A 51 2.78 -1.17 -2.40
C THR A 51 2.17 -1.40 -1.03
N VAL A 52 1.01 -2.03 -1.00
CA VAL A 52 0.31 -2.35 0.24
C VAL A 52 0.44 -3.85 0.48
N TYR A 53 1.05 -4.20 1.60
CA TYR A 53 1.22 -5.60 1.99
C TYR A 53 0.04 -6.00 2.85
N ILE A 54 -0.64 -7.04 2.44
CA ILE A 54 -1.91 -7.46 3.06
C ILE A 54 -1.81 -8.89 3.57
N LYS A 55 -2.38 -9.10 4.76
CA LYS A 55 -2.61 -10.43 5.29
C LYS A 55 -4.10 -10.69 5.24
N ALA A 56 -4.46 -11.83 4.70
CA ALA A 56 -5.85 -12.25 4.62
C ALA A 56 -6.11 -13.39 5.60
N PHE A 57 -7.26 -13.32 6.25
CA PHE A 57 -7.70 -14.32 7.20
C PHE A 57 -9.13 -14.70 6.85
N TYR A 58 -9.32 -15.92 6.40
CA TYR A 58 -10.65 -16.37 6.03
C TYR A 58 -10.74 -17.88 6.16
N ARG A 59 -11.94 -18.39 6.05
CA ARG A 59 -12.19 -19.84 6.21
C ARG A 59 -11.35 -20.64 5.21
N PRO A 60 -10.67 -21.69 5.68
CA PRO A 60 -9.93 -22.56 4.76
C PRO A 60 -10.83 -23.10 3.67
N LYS A 61 -10.29 -23.18 2.45
CA LYS A 61 -10.98 -23.71 1.27
C LYS A 61 -12.13 -22.84 0.77
N TYR A 62 -12.35 -21.66 1.38
CA TYR A 62 -13.22 -20.64 0.81
C TYR A 62 -12.34 -19.67 0.02
N TRP A 63 -12.95 -18.76 -0.68
CA TRP A 63 -12.19 -17.83 -1.52
C TRP A 63 -12.50 -16.39 -1.17
N ILE A 64 -11.51 -15.54 -1.48
CA ILE A 64 -11.64 -14.09 -1.41
C ILE A 64 -11.32 -13.52 -2.78
N LYS A 65 -11.68 -12.28 -2.99
CA LYS A 65 -11.45 -11.63 -4.27
C LYS A 65 -11.20 -10.15 -4.05
N ILE A 66 -10.21 -9.61 -4.76
CA ILE A 66 -9.92 -8.18 -4.75
C ILE A 66 -10.35 -7.63 -6.11
N ALA A 67 -11.25 -6.66 -6.08
CA ALA A 67 -11.80 -6.09 -7.31
C ALA A 67 -10.84 -5.10 -7.96
N THR A 68 -10.88 -5.00 -9.29
CA THR A 68 -10.12 -4.00 -10.01
C THR A 68 -10.58 -2.58 -9.71
N GLY A 69 -11.78 -2.42 -9.13
CA GLY A 69 -12.26 -1.13 -8.69
C GLY A 69 -11.75 -0.67 -7.34
N SER A 70 -10.86 -1.46 -6.73
CA SER A 70 -10.29 -1.10 -5.42
C SER A 70 -9.46 0.16 -5.52
N VAL A 71 -9.59 1.03 -4.53
CA VAL A 71 -8.87 2.31 -4.52
C VAL A 71 -8.39 2.64 -3.11
N LEU A 72 -7.34 3.43 -3.05
CA LEU A 72 -6.96 4.14 -1.85
C LEU A 72 -7.42 5.58 -2.01
N LYS A 73 -7.90 6.16 -0.94
CA LYS A 73 -8.36 7.55 -0.94
C LYS A 73 -7.65 8.28 0.20
N ASP A 74 -7.08 9.43 -0.10
CA ASP A 74 -6.39 10.20 0.93
C ASP A 74 -7.35 11.16 1.63
N ASN A 75 -6.81 11.88 2.62
CA ASN A 75 -7.62 12.80 3.40
C ASN A 75 -8.01 14.07 2.65
N ASN A 76 -7.51 14.25 1.44
CA ASN A 76 -7.86 15.38 0.58
C ASN A 76 -8.85 14.98 -0.51
N GLY A 77 -9.27 13.72 -0.54
CA GLY A 77 -10.22 13.24 -1.52
C GLY A 77 -9.60 12.71 -2.80
N ASN A 78 -8.28 12.65 -2.88
CA ASN A 78 -7.61 12.09 -4.06
C ASN A 78 -7.71 10.57 -4.07
N LEU A 79 -7.91 10.00 -5.25
CA LEU A 79 -8.08 8.57 -5.42
C LEU A 79 -6.86 7.96 -6.09
N TYR A 80 -6.46 6.80 -5.59
CA TYR A 80 -5.32 6.06 -6.12
C TYR A 80 -5.83 4.65 -6.46
N PRO A 81 -6.17 4.40 -7.72
CA PRO A 81 -6.73 3.09 -8.09
C PRO A 81 -5.68 1.99 -8.08
N VAL A 82 -6.11 0.79 -7.74
CA VAL A 82 -5.22 -0.35 -7.72
C VAL A 82 -4.71 -0.62 -9.14
N ARG A 83 -3.41 -0.94 -9.24
CA ARG A 83 -2.79 -1.27 -10.52
C ARG A 83 -2.77 -2.76 -10.77
N LYS A 84 -2.29 -3.52 -9.80
CA LYS A 84 -2.23 -4.99 -9.93
C LYS A 84 -2.05 -5.63 -8.56
N GLY A 85 -2.24 -6.93 -8.53
CA GLY A 85 -1.94 -7.75 -7.38
C GLY A 85 -0.63 -8.51 -7.58
N ILE A 86 0.06 -8.78 -6.48
CA ILE A 86 1.25 -9.63 -6.46
C ILE A 86 0.94 -10.74 -5.47
N GLY A 87 0.90 -11.97 -5.95
CA GLY A 87 0.44 -13.10 -5.16
C GLY A 87 -1.06 -13.28 -5.18
N ILE A 88 -1.78 -12.41 -5.87
CA ILE A 88 -3.21 -12.51 -6.08
C ILE A 88 -3.53 -11.87 -7.43
N THR A 89 -4.54 -12.40 -8.10
CA THR A 89 -5.00 -11.84 -9.37
C THR A 89 -6.29 -11.07 -9.12
N LEU A 90 -6.34 -9.83 -9.56
CA LEU A 90 -7.54 -8.99 -9.40
C LEU A 90 -8.73 -9.62 -10.13
N ASP A 91 -9.91 -9.48 -9.54
CA ASP A 91 -11.18 -9.99 -10.08
C ASP A 91 -11.25 -11.49 -10.22
N LYS A 92 -10.35 -12.22 -9.58
CA LYS A 92 -10.34 -13.67 -9.64
C LYS A 92 -10.35 -14.24 -8.22
N GLU A 93 -11.04 -15.37 -8.05
CA GLU A 93 -11.10 -16.02 -6.75
C GLU A 93 -9.71 -16.45 -6.30
N PHE A 94 -9.37 -16.09 -5.08
CA PHE A 94 -8.16 -16.57 -4.43
C PHE A 94 -8.60 -17.57 -3.35
N TRP A 95 -8.29 -18.83 -3.56
CA TRP A 95 -8.72 -19.89 -2.66
C TRP A 95 -7.80 -19.95 -1.45
N MET A 96 -8.39 -19.83 -0.27
CA MET A 96 -7.63 -19.82 0.97
C MET A 96 -7.01 -21.18 1.25
N PRO A 97 -5.77 -21.20 1.73
CA PRO A 97 -5.11 -22.44 2.13
C PRO A 97 -5.72 -22.99 3.42
N GLU A 98 -5.30 -24.18 3.78
CA GLU A 98 -5.82 -24.83 5.00
C GLU A 98 -5.51 -24.05 6.27
N SER A 99 -4.45 -23.26 6.27
CA SER A 99 -4.12 -22.43 7.43
C SER A 99 -5.14 -21.32 7.67
N GLY A 100 -5.93 -20.96 6.64
CA GLY A 100 -6.84 -19.83 6.76
C GLY A 100 -6.15 -18.48 6.71
N GLU A 101 -4.86 -18.45 6.37
CA GLU A 101 -4.07 -17.22 6.29
C GLU A 101 -3.32 -17.18 4.97
N ALA A 102 -3.22 -15.99 4.41
CA ALA A 102 -2.47 -15.78 3.18
C ALA A 102 -1.92 -14.37 3.17
N GLU A 103 -0.87 -14.17 2.38
CA GLU A 103 -0.27 -12.86 2.22
C GLU A 103 -0.16 -12.54 0.75
N PHE A 104 -0.42 -11.28 0.42
CA PHE A 104 -0.26 -10.80 -0.94
C PHE A 104 -0.05 -9.29 -0.90
N GLN A 105 0.19 -8.71 -2.07
CA GLN A 105 0.46 -7.30 -2.19
C GLN A 105 -0.43 -6.69 -3.25
N LEU A 106 -0.77 -5.43 -3.06
CA LEU A 106 -1.49 -4.65 -4.07
C LEU A 106 -0.66 -3.42 -4.38
N THR A 107 -0.59 -3.06 -5.65
CA THR A 107 0.14 -1.86 -6.06
C THR A 107 -0.82 -0.77 -6.51
N PHE A 108 -0.44 0.46 -6.22
CA PHE A 108 -1.22 1.66 -6.50
C PHE A 108 -0.28 2.73 -7.06
N PRO A 109 -0.81 3.80 -7.65
CA PRO A 109 0.03 4.93 -8.07
C PRO A 109 0.82 5.52 -6.89
N PRO A 110 1.88 6.27 -7.16
CA PRO A 110 2.63 6.91 -6.09
C PRO A 110 1.74 7.90 -5.34
N ILE A 111 1.93 7.94 -4.04
CA ILE A 111 1.14 8.80 -3.14
C ILE A 111 2.08 9.84 -2.56
N PRO A 112 1.67 11.11 -2.50
CA PRO A 112 2.52 12.16 -1.93
C PRO A 112 2.93 11.84 -0.49
N GLN A 113 4.16 12.18 -0.17
CA GLN A 113 4.74 11.85 1.13
C GLN A 113 4.05 12.54 2.31
N ASN A 114 3.35 13.64 2.03
CA ASN A 114 2.67 14.39 3.08
C ASN A 114 1.27 13.86 3.40
N VAL A 115 0.84 12.80 2.75
CA VAL A 115 -0.46 12.19 3.04
C VAL A 115 -0.36 11.45 4.37
N THR A 116 -1.32 11.69 5.25
CA THR A 116 -1.32 11.11 6.60
C THR A 116 -2.42 10.09 6.83
N CYS A 117 -3.46 10.10 6.01
CA CYS A 117 -4.57 9.17 6.16
C CYS A 117 -4.94 8.57 4.81
N LEU A 118 -5.21 7.28 4.81
CA LEU A 118 -5.64 6.56 3.62
C LEU A 118 -6.81 5.65 3.99
N ASP A 119 -7.80 5.62 3.11
CA ASP A 119 -8.92 4.69 3.20
C ASP A 119 -8.82 3.71 2.05
N PHE A 120 -8.92 2.44 2.35
CA PHE A 120 -8.99 1.40 1.33
C PHE A 120 -10.45 1.05 1.10
N SER A 121 -10.86 1.08 -0.16
CA SER A 121 -12.21 0.74 -0.55
C SER A 121 -12.16 -0.20 -1.74
N GLU A 122 -13.05 -1.17 -1.78
CA GLU A 122 -13.14 -2.08 -2.92
C GLU A 122 -14.00 -1.51 -4.04
N GLY A 123 -14.21 -0.20 -4.01
CA GLY A 123 -15.00 0.48 -5.03
C GLY A 123 -16.48 0.22 -4.85
N ASP A 124 -17.20 0.20 -5.97
CA ASP A 124 -18.63 -0.04 -5.96
C ASP A 124 -18.97 -1.52 -5.94
N PHE A 125 -18.18 -2.26 -5.27
CA PHE A 125 -18.35 -3.69 -5.24
C PHE A 125 -19.65 -4.06 -4.54
N GLU A 126 -20.50 -4.69 -5.25
CA GLU A 126 -21.80 -5.09 -4.79
C GLU A 126 -21.81 -6.52 -4.32
N GLY A 127 -20.80 -6.98 -3.88
CA GLY A 127 -20.48 -8.31 -3.52
C GLY A 127 -21.44 -9.14 -2.83
#